data_a96633cd4258f9dcd9781f0e92ab7d46
#
_entry.id   a96633cd4258f9dcd9781f0e92ab7d46
#
_cell.length_a   1.000
_cell.length_b   1.000
_cell.length_c   1.000
_cell.angle_alpha   90.00
_cell.angle_beta   90.00
_cell.angle_gamma   90.00
#
_symmetry.space_group_name_H-M   'P 1'
#
loop_
_entity.id
_entity.type
_entity.pdbx_description
1 polymer ?
#
loop_
_entity_poly.entity_id
_entity_poly.type
_entity_poly.pdbx_seq_one_letter_code
_entity_poly.pdbx_strand_id
1 'polypeptide(L)'
;VWLKVYDYAIAMGLDMIQGDHEDAPGQIELNFQYDDALRTSDRVTTYRQICAQVAREFGLIAVFMSKPYMGMPANGCHHNVSLWSGGDREVASLVDGPQPGMDEVFSYSTGGTNEFRDPREKWMPSDTGKWSLGGMLTHLDALVAIGASTVNSYRRLNDTGMWAPVGRSWGLQNRSCAIRASSPDRFEFRCVDSMVNPYLMQSALLKACSDVLNNKIDPGPPEERNF
;
A
#
# COMPACT_ATOMS: atom_id res chain seq x y z
N VAL A 1 19.56 0.02 -13.11
CA VAL A 1 18.37 0.87 -13.27
C VAL A 1 17.76 1.18 -11.91
N TRP A 2 17.28 0.18 -11.15
CA TRP A 2 16.54 0.39 -9.90
C TRP A 2 17.34 1.12 -8.80
N LEU A 3 18.63 0.86 -8.65
CA LEU A 3 19.49 1.63 -7.72
C LEU A 3 19.46 3.13 -8.01
N LYS A 4 19.48 3.51 -9.30
CA LYS A 4 19.40 4.92 -9.67
C LYS A 4 18.01 5.52 -9.41
N VAL A 5 16.93 4.72 -9.55
CA VAL A 5 15.59 5.14 -9.11
C VAL A 5 15.59 5.38 -7.60
N TYR A 6 16.21 4.48 -6.85
CA TYR A 6 16.33 4.58 -5.39
C TYR A 6 17.08 5.85 -4.98
N ASP A 7 18.24 6.12 -5.59
CA ASP A 7 19.07 7.31 -5.31
C ASP A 7 18.29 8.61 -5.61
N TYR A 8 17.59 8.67 -6.75
CA TYR A 8 16.78 9.83 -7.11
C TYR A 8 15.57 10.00 -6.20
N ALA A 9 14.95 8.89 -5.81
CA ALA A 9 13.84 8.92 -4.86
C ALA A 9 14.26 9.51 -3.50
N ILE A 10 15.39 9.09 -2.96
CA ILE A 10 15.97 9.66 -1.74
C ILE A 10 16.25 11.15 -1.93
N ALA A 11 16.91 11.53 -3.04
CA ALA A 11 17.23 12.93 -3.33
C ALA A 11 15.98 13.81 -3.48
N MET A 12 14.83 13.23 -3.84
CA MET A 12 13.53 13.89 -3.94
C MET A 12 12.70 13.82 -2.65
N GLY A 13 13.27 13.29 -1.56
CA GLY A 13 12.61 13.23 -0.27
C GLY A 13 11.61 12.06 -0.11
N LEU A 14 11.76 11.01 -0.89
CA LEU A 14 11.03 9.76 -0.66
C LEU A 14 11.87 8.89 0.28
N ASP A 15 11.28 8.54 1.42
CA ASP A 15 11.95 7.74 2.46
C ASP A 15 11.94 6.27 2.06
N MET A 16 12.88 5.88 1.21
CA MET A 16 12.97 4.53 0.68
C MET A 16 13.39 3.54 1.76
N ILE A 17 12.68 2.39 1.85
CA ILE A 17 12.95 1.35 2.85
C ILE A 17 13.61 0.15 2.21
N GLN A 18 13.07 -0.31 1.08
CA GLN A 18 13.43 -1.58 0.48
C GLN A 18 13.28 -1.51 -1.04
N GLY A 19 14.13 -2.23 -1.74
CA GLY A 19 14.02 -2.49 -3.16
C GLY A 19 14.37 -3.94 -3.43
N ASP A 20 13.49 -4.62 -4.16
CA ASP A 20 13.66 -6.01 -4.55
C ASP A 20 13.26 -6.22 -6.01
N HIS A 21 13.76 -7.30 -6.58
CA HIS A 21 13.18 -7.79 -7.82
C HIS A 21 11.94 -8.63 -7.50
N GLU A 22 10.89 -8.43 -8.29
CA GLU A 22 9.66 -9.19 -8.22
C GLU A 22 9.68 -10.44 -9.11
N ASP A 23 8.58 -11.21 -9.10
CA ASP A 23 8.51 -12.53 -9.72
C ASP A 23 8.60 -12.53 -11.25
N ALA A 24 8.17 -11.46 -11.94
CA ALA A 24 8.25 -11.38 -13.39
C ALA A 24 9.62 -10.86 -13.86
N PRO A 25 10.13 -11.31 -15.02
CA PRO A 25 11.38 -10.80 -15.57
C PRO A 25 11.37 -9.28 -15.74
N GLY A 26 12.33 -8.60 -15.12
CA GLY A 26 12.45 -7.14 -15.15
C GLY A 26 11.44 -6.39 -14.30
N GLN A 27 10.62 -7.07 -13.52
CA GLN A 27 9.72 -6.47 -12.54
C GLN A 27 10.49 -6.11 -11.27
N ILE A 28 10.26 -4.91 -10.76
CA ILE A 28 10.95 -4.37 -9.58
C ILE A 28 9.90 -3.81 -8.63
N GLU A 29 10.02 -4.12 -7.35
CA GLU A 29 9.28 -3.50 -6.28
C GLU A 29 10.17 -2.54 -5.50
N LEU A 30 9.68 -1.34 -5.25
CA LEU A 30 10.32 -0.35 -4.39
C LEU A 30 9.32 0.14 -3.36
N ASN A 31 9.70 0.08 -2.10
CA ASN A 31 8.89 0.46 -0.97
C ASN A 31 9.46 1.70 -0.30
N PHE A 32 8.60 2.61 0.09
CA PHE A 32 8.95 3.78 0.90
C PHE A 32 8.12 3.81 2.19
N GLN A 33 8.63 4.54 3.18
CA GLN A 33 8.03 4.61 4.50
C GLN A 33 6.62 5.20 4.45
N TYR A 34 5.76 4.77 5.37
CA TYR A 34 4.42 5.31 5.50
C TYR A 34 4.44 6.79 5.89
N ASP A 35 3.42 7.51 5.48
CA ASP A 35 3.18 8.89 5.84
C ASP A 35 1.66 9.16 5.83
N ASP A 36 1.24 10.41 6.02
CA ASP A 36 -0.17 10.75 5.82
C ASP A 36 -0.63 10.47 4.39
N ALA A 37 -1.94 10.30 4.24
CA ALA A 37 -2.53 9.88 2.99
C ALA A 37 -2.24 10.82 1.80
N LEU A 38 -2.25 12.15 2.03
CA LEU A 38 -1.99 13.12 0.96
C LEU A 38 -0.53 13.07 0.52
N ARG A 39 0.40 13.12 1.48
CA ARG A 39 1.84 13.07 1.20
C ARG A 39 2.24 11.75 0.54
N THR A 40 1.66 10.62 0.99
CA THR A 40 1.89 9.33 0.33
C THR A 40 1.40 9.34 -1.11
N SER A 41 0.28 9.99 -1.42
CA SER A 41 -0.22 10.14 -2.79
C SER A 41 0.74 10.98 -3.66
N ASP A 42 1.28 12.06 -3.10
CA ASP A 42 2.31 12.88 -3.78
C ASP A 42 3.58 12.06 -4.05
N ARG A 43 4.02 11.26 -3.09
CA ARG A 43 5.17 10.37 -3.21
C ARG A 43 4.98 9.33 -4.32
N VAL A 44 3.82 8.68 -4.40
CA VAL A 44 3.51 7.71 -5.48
C VAL A 44 3.57 8.38 -6.84
N THR A 45 3.04 9.59 -6.96
CA THR A 45 3.05 10.35 -8.21
C THR A 45 4.47 10.73 -8.61
N THR A 46 5.27 11.24 -7.67
CA THR A 46 6.69 11.57 -7.86
C THR A 46 7.51 10.34 -8.22
N TYR A 47 7.30 9.23 -7.52
CA TYR A 47 7.96 7.95 -7.77
C TYR A 47 7.76 7.47 -9.21
N ARG A 48 6.55 7.54 -9.75
CA ARG A 48 6.27 7.17 -11.15
C ARG A 48 7.04 8.03 -12.15
N GLN A 49 7.19 9.33 -11.88
CA GLN A 49 7.98 10.23 -12.72
C GLN A 49 9.48 9.89 -12.67
N ILE A 50 10.01 9.62 -11.48
CA ILE A 50 11.41 9.19 -11.30
C ILE A 50 11.67 7.90 -12.09
N CYS A 51 10.81 6.89 -11.95
CA CYS A 51 10.92 5.63 -12.69
C CYS A 51 10.93 5.85 -14.20
N ALA A 52 10.03 6.69 -14.72
CA ALA A 52 9.95 7.00 -16.14
C ALA A 52 11.20 7.73 -16.64
N GLN A 53 11.72 8.68 -15.87
CA GLN A 53 12.92 9.44 -16.22
C GLN A 53 14.15 8.53 -16.24
N VAL A 54 14.36 7.77 -15.17
CA VAL A 54 15.52 6.87 -15.07
C VAL A 54 15.47 5.79 -16.16
N ALA A 55 14.30 5.21 -16.44
CA ALA A 55 14.17 4.23 -17.50
C ALA A 55 14.65 4.80 -18.86
N ARG A 56 14.25 6.04 -19.21
CA ARG A 56 14.70 6.71 -20.43
C ARG A 56 16.21 6.86 -20.52
N GLU A 57 16.88 7.16 -19.43
CA GLU A 57 18.35 7.29 -19.37
C GLU A 57 19.08 6.00 -19.74
N PHE A 58 18.41 4.85 -19.55
CA PHE A 58 18.91 3.53 -19.93
C PHE A 58 18.32 2.98 -21.24
N GLY A 59 17.60 3.82 -22.00
CA GLY A 59 16.93 3.39 -23.24
C GLY A 59 15.77 2.41 -23.00
N LEU A 60 15.16 2.44 -21.81
CA LEU A 60 14.07 1.58 -21.39
C LEU A 60 12.77 2.37 -21.22
N ILE A 61 11.67 1.65 -21.02
CA ILE A 61 10.36 2.21 -20.70
C ILE A 61 9.92 1.64 -19.35
N ALA A 62 9.59 2.51 -18.40
CA ALA A 62 8.91 2.11 -17.17
C ALA A 62 7.44 1.81 -17.47
N VAL A 63 6.99 0.61 -17.12
CA VAL A 63 5.62 0.15 -17.36
C VAL A 63 4.90 -0.04 -16.04
N PHE A 64 3.82 0.73 -15.84
CA PHE A 64 2.93 0.62 -14.69
C PHE A 64 1.61 -0.11 -15.03
N MET A 65 1.54 -0.72 -16.18
CA MET A 65 0.38 -1.51 -16.63
C MET A 65 0.12 -2.65 -15.63
N SER A 66 -1.13 -2.84 -15.23
CA SER A 66 -1.52 -3.80 -14.19
C SER A 66 -1.12 -5.24 -14.55
N LYS A 67 -1.44 -5.67 -15.76
CA LYS A 67 -1.15 -7.02 -16.28
C LYS A 67 -0.51 -6.92 -17.66
N PRO A 68 0.81 -6.72 -17.76
CA PRO A 68 1.50 -6.60 -19.05
C PRO A 68 1.39 -7.89 -19.88
N TYR A 69 1.53 -9.05 -19.23
CA TYR A 69 1.53 -10.37 -19.88
C TYR A 69 0.63 -11.36 -19.14
N MET A 70 -0.21 -12.09 -19.87
CA MET A 70 -1.00 -13.18 -19.31
C MET A 70 -0.09 -14.33 -18.90
N GLY A 71 -0.43 -15.03 -17.82
CA GLY A 71 0.39 -16.13 -17.30
C GLY A 71 1.68 -15.70 -16.57
N MET A 72 1.91 -14.40 -16.43
CA MET A 72 3.03 -13.84 -15.67
C MET A 72 2.51 -13.03 -14.49
N PRO A 73 3.29 -12.81 -13.41
CA PRO A 73 2.89 -11.95 -12.32
C PRO A 73 2.50 -10.54 -12.77
N ALA A 74 1.65 -9.91 -12.00
CA ALA A 74 1.05 -8.61 -12.29
C ALA A 74 1.64 -7.51 -11.40
N ASN A 75 1.47 -6.25 -11.79
CA ASN A 75 1.87 -5.10 -10.99
C ASN A 75 0.77 -4.73 -9.98
N GLY A 76 1.06 -4.92 -8.69
CA GLY A 76 0.27 -4.38 -7.59
C GLY A 76 0.74 -2.98 -7.20
N CYS A 77 -0.14 -2.25 -6.54
CA CYS A 77 0.20 -1.02 -5.80
C CYS A 77 -0.47 -1.10 -4.44
N HIS A 78 -0.03 -2.06 -3.64
CA HIS A 78 -0.72 -2.39 -2.39
C HIS A 78 -0.69 -1.21 -1.43
N HIS A 79 -1.87 -0.84 -0.91
CA HIS A 79 -2.01 0.24 0.04
C HIS A 79 -2.01 -0.31 1.47
N ASN A 80 -0.95 -0.02 2.20
CA ASN A 80 -0.89 -0.31 3.62
C ASN A 80 -1.55 0.83 4.40
N VAL A 81 -2.51 0.49 5.25
CA VAL A 81 -3.32 1.44 6.03
C VAL A 81 -3.17 1.15 7.50
N SER A 82 -2.95 2.19 8.30
CA SER A 82 -3.02 2.20 9.75
C SER A 82 -3.69 3.49 10.23
N LEU A 83 -4.33 3.45 11.40
CA LEU A 83 -4.99 4.61 12.01
C LEU A 83 -4.25 4.96 13.30
N TRP A 84 -3.99 6.24 13.48
CA TRP A 84 -3.25 6.75 14.63
C TRP A 84 -4.02 7.86 15.33
N SER A 85 -3.97 7.87 16.66
CA SER A 85 -4.48 8.96 17.50
C SER A 85 -3.37 9.56 18.35
N GLY A 86 -3.46 10.87 18.62
CA GLY A 86 -2.43 11.61 19.39
C GLY A 86 -1.10 11.70 18.64
N GLY A 87 -0.09 12.17 19.36
CA GLY A 87 1.26 12.39 18.84
C GLY A 87 1.42 13.70 18.08
N ASP A 88 2.56 14.34 18.31
CA ASP A 88 2.99 15.47 17.50
C ASP A 88 3.60 14.94 16.20
N ARG A 89 3.06 15.36 15.09
CA ARG A 89 3.68 15.14 13.78
C ARG A 89 4.82 16.15 13.60
N GLU A 90 5.96 15.90 14.18
CA GLU A 90 7.17 16.50 13.66
C GLU A 90 7.50 15.85 12.33
N VAL A 91 7.12 16.53 11.28
CA VAL A 91 7.62 16.21 9.94
C VAL A 91 9.06 16.69 9.94
N ALA A 92 10.01 15.77 9.97
CA ALA A 92 11.39 16.09 9.70
C ALA A 92 11.46 16.74 8.32
N SER A 93 11.67 18.05 8.28
CA SER A 93 11.91 18.77 7.04
C SER A 93 13.29 18.36 6.54
N LEU A 94 13.34 17.66 5.42
CA LEU A 94 14.58 17.28 4.74
C LEU A 94 15.36 18.50 4.17
N VAL A 95 14.86 19.73 4.38
CA VAL A 95 15.37 20.92 3.67
C VAL A 95 16.39 21.70 4.46
N ASP A 96 16.46 21.61 5.79
CA ASP A 96 17.23 22.55 6.62
C ASP A 96 18.07 21.87 7.72
N GLY A 97 18.90 20.88 7.42
CA GLY A 97 19.79 20.34 8.42
C GLY A 97 21.03 19.64 7.84
N PRO A 98 22.14 19.48 8.64
CA PRO A 98 23.19 18.57 8.24
C PRO A 98 22.59 17.19 8.04
N GLN A 99 22.96 16.50 6.94
CA GLN A 99 22.47 15.17 6.62
C GLN A 99 22.67 14.25 7.84
N PRO A 100 21.64 13.91 8.62
CA PRO A 100 21.78 12.97 9.72
C PRO A 100 22.15 11.59 9.14
N GLY A 101 22.76 10.76 9.95
CA GLY A 101 22.93 9.35 9.57
C GLY A 101 21.57 8.74 9.21
N MET A 102 21.56 7.70 8.37
CA MET A 102 20.32 7.10 7.86
C MET A 102 19.31 6.75 8.99
N ASP A 103 19.80 6.46 10.19
CA ASP A 103 18.98 6.10 11.36
C ASP A 103 18.20 7.29 11.97
N GLU A 104 18.60 8.53 11.69
CA GLU A 104 17.95 9.74 12.19
C GLU A 104 16.97 10.40 11.19
N VAL A 105 17.06 10.03 9.90
CA VAL A 105 16.20 10.59 8.85
C VAL A 105 14.76 10.05 8.93
N PHE A 106 14.53 8.95 9.62
CA PHE A 106 13.30 8.18 9.58
C PHE A 106 12.49 8.17 10.89
N SER A 107 12.62 9.18 11.75
CA SER A 107 11.75 9.29 12.92
C SER A 107 10.34 9.77 12.51
N TYR A 108 9.44 8.82 12.26
CA TYR A 108 8.05 9.09 11.98
C TYR A 108 7.22 9.03 13.24
N SER A 109 6.44 10.07 13.47
CA SER A 109 5.50 10.26 14.58
C SER A 109 6.04 9.84 15.95
N THR A 110 6.57 10.78 16.67
CA THR A 110 6.84 10.60 18.08
C THR A 110 5.52 10.64 18.87
N GLY A 111 5.13 9.51 19.43
CA GLY A 111 4.16 9.45 20.52
C GLY A 111 2.69 9.20 20.19
N GLY A 112 2.31 8.85 18.99
CA GLY A 112 0.93 8.43 18.68
C GLY A 112 0.62 6.99 19.08
N THR A 113 -0.67 6.69 19.29
CA THR A 113 -1.17 5.33 19.50
C THR A 113 -1.74 4.78 18.19
N ASN A 114 -1.27 3.61 17.77
CA ASN A 114 -1.86 2.90 16.64
C ASN A 114 -3.19 2.26 17.09
N GLU A 115 -4.30 2.73 16.52
CA GLU A 115 -5.65 2.33 16.89
C GLU A 115 -6.03 0.94 16.35
N PHE A 116 -5.28 0.39 15.40
CA PHE A 116 -5.52 -0.96 14.91
C PHE A 116 -4.92 -2.03 15.81
N ARG A 117 -3.97 -1.67 16.66
CA ARG A 117 -3.28 -2.61 17.53
C ARG A 117 -4.03 -2.82 18.85
N ASP A 118 -4.27 -4.07 19.24
CA ASP A 118 -4.59 -4.45 20.61
C ASP A 118 -3.31 -4.98 21.29
N PRO A 119 -2.80 -4.31 22.33
CA PRO A 119 -1.57 -4.76 23.01
C PRO A 119 -1.71 -6.11 23.72
N ARG A 120 -2.95 -6.59 23.94
CA ARG A 120 -3.24 -7.87 24.57
C ARG A 120 -3.22 -9.03 23.58
N GLU A 121 -3.31 -8.72 22.28
CA GLU A 121 -3.38 -9.69 21.20
C GLU A 121 -2.10 -9.65 20.33
N LYS A 122 -1.58 -10.82 20.03
CA LYS A 122 -0.35 -10.91 19.23
C LYS A 122 -0.61 -10.75 17.73
N TRP A 123 -1.73 -11.26 17.24
CA TRP A 123 -2.01 -11.39 15.81
C TRP A 123 -3.30 -10.72 15.37
N MET A 124 -4.28 -10.63 16.25
CA MET A 124 -5.58 -10.06 15.91
C MET A 124 -5.57 -8.54 16.12
N PRO A 125 -6.21 -7.81 15.22
CA PRO A 125 -6.37 -6.37 15.39
C PRO A 125 -7.34 -6.03 16.53
N SER A 126 -7.27 -4.79 16.99
CA SER A 126 -8.22 -4.20 17.93
C SER A 126 -9.65 -4.20 17.35
N ASP A 127 -10.64 -3.85 18.15
CA ASP A 127 -12.02 -3.67 17.67
C ASP A 127 -12.10 -2.56 16.62
N THR A 128 -11.38 -1.45 16.79
CA THR A 128 -11.26 -0.38 15.77
C THR A 128 -10.67 -0.92 14.48
N GLY A 129 -9.64 -1.74 14.56
CA GLY A 129 -9.06 -2.41 13.41
C GLY A 129 -10.05 -3.35 12.72
N LYS A 130 -10.77 -4.19 13.50
CA LYS A 130 -11.81 -5.09 12.96
C LYS A 130 -12.93 -4.30 12.25
N TRP A 131 -13.43 -3.24 12.86
CA TRP A 131 -14.45 -2.40 12.22
C TRP A 131 -13.92 -1.78 10.93
N SER A 132 -12.68 -1.31 10.89
CA SER A 132 -12.07 -0.78 9.67
C SER A 132 -11.97 -1.83 8.57
N LEU A 133 -11.63 -3.08 8.91
CA LEU A 133 -11.70 -4.23 7.98
C LEU A 133 -13.12 -4.45 7.47
N GLY A 134 -14.12 -4.44 8.38
CA GLY A 134 -15.54 -4.57 8.02
C GLY A 134 -15.99 -3.51 7.03
N GLY A 135 -15.50 -2.27 7.20
CA GLY A 135 -15.78 -1.18 6.27
C GLY A 135 -15.18 -1.37 4.90
N MET A 136 -13.92 -1.69 4.86
CA MET A 136 -13.25 -1.96 3.58
C MET A 136 -13.91 -3.13 2.84
N LEU A 137 -14.34 -4.19 3.54
CA LEU A 137 -15.06 -5.31 2.94
C LEU A 137 -16.47 -4.92 2.45
N THR A 138 -17.18 -4.11 3.23
CA THR A 138 -18.53 -3.64 2.86
C THR A 138 -18.49 -2.81 1.58
N HIS A 139 -17.51 -1.93 1.46
CA HIS A 139 -17.34 -1.05 0.31
C HIS A 139 -16.38 -1.61 -0.76
N LEU A 140 -16.05 -2.91 -0.71
CA LEU A 140 -15.01 -3.50 -1.56
C LEU A 140 -15.26 -3.29 -3.05
N ASP A 141 -16.51 -3.41 -3.53
CA ASP A 141 -16.83 -3.23 -4.95
C ASP A 141 -16.50 -1.81 -5.43
N ALA A 142 -16.84 -0.80 -4.61
CA ALA A 142 -16.49 0.59 -4.90
C ALA A 142 -15.00 0.83 -4.84
N LEU A 143 -14.30 0.24 -3.86
CA LEU A 143 -12.85 0.32 -3.74
C LEU A 143 -12.14 -0.34 -4.93
N VAL A 144 -12.65 -1.49 -5.40
CA VAL A 144 -12.13 -2.17 -6.61
C VAL A 144 -12.36 -1.32 -7.86
N ALA A 145 -13.51 -0.69 -8.01
CA ALA A 145 -13.79 0.19 -9.15
C ALA A 145 -12.79 1.36 -9.27
N ILE A 146 -12.28 1.85 -8.13
CA ILE A 146 -11.27 2.91 -8.07
C ILE A 146 -9.85 2.32 -8.20
N GLY A 147 -9.56 1.24 -7.46
CA GLY A 147 -8.23 0.64 -7.37
C GLY A 147 -7.82 -0.16 -8.61
N ALA A 148 -8.80 -0.75 -9.31
CA ALA A 148 -8.65 -1.50 -10.54
C ALA A 148 -9.35 -0.76 -11.70
N SER A 149 -8.89 0.44 -12.02
CA SER A 149 -9.59 1.44 -12.83
C SER A 149 -9.55 1.21 -14.35
N THR A 150 -8.85 0.17 -14.82
CA THR A 150 -8.69 -0.11 -16.25
C THR A 150 -9.16 -1.51 -16.62
N VAL A 151 -9.48 -1.74 -17.90
CA VAL A 151 -9.78 -3.10 -18.40
C VAL A 151 -8.61 -4.06 -18.12
N ASN A 152 -7.39 -3.58 -18.22
CA ASN A 152 -6.20 -4.37 -17.93
C ASN A 152 -6.10 -4.75 -16.44
N SER A 153 -6.62 -3.93 -15.55
CA SER A 153 -6.69 -4.21 -14.11
C SER A 153 -7.49 -5.48 -13.81
N TYR A 154 -8.61 -5.67 -14.49
CA TYR A 154 -9.43 -6.88 -14.33
C TYR A 154 -8.76 -8.15 -14.86
N ARG A 155 -7.83 -8.03 -15.81
CA ARG A 155 -7.00 -9.18 -16.21
C ARG A 155 -6.10 -9.66 -15.10
N ARG A 156 -5.60 -8.74 -14.25
CA ARG A 156 -4.83 -9.08 -13.05
C ARG A 156 -5.69 -9.87 -12.05
N LEU A 157 -6.91 -9.43 -11.80
CA LEU A 157 -7.82 -10.05 -10.83
C LEU A 157 -8.40 -11.38 -11.31
N ASN A 158 -8.44 -11.62 -12.63
CA ASN A 158 -8.98 -12.84 -13.23
C ASN A 158 -7.93 -13.92 -13.51
N ASP A 159 -6.64 -13.58 -13.46
CA ASP A 159 -5.57 -14.56 -13.69
C ASP A 159 -5.21 -15.21 -12.34
N THR A 160 -5.95 -16.25 -12.01
CA THR A 160 -5.85 -16.96 -10.73
C THR A 160 -4.48 -17.61 -10.53
N GLY A 161 -4.05 -17.73 -9.27
CA GLY A 161 -2.76 -18.34 -8.91
C GLY A 161 -1.56 -17.41 -8.99
N MET A 162 -1.75 -16.13 -9.34
CA MET A 162 -0.69 -15.12 -9.43
C MET A 162 -0.71 -14.14 -8.26
N TRP A 163 -1.07 -14.59 -7.07
CA TRP A 163 -1.11 -13.81 -5.83
C TRP A 163 -1.98 -12.54 -5.88
N ALA A 164 -2.79 -12.37 -6.89
CA ALA A 164 -3.83 -11.34 -6.92
C ALA A 164 -5.07 -11.82 -6.16
N PRO A 165 -5.76 -10.94 -5.43
CA PRO A 165 -6.93 -11.33 -4.66
C PRO A 165 -8.10 -11.72 -5.59
N VAL A 166 -8.77 -12.82 -5.26
CA VAL A 166 -9.88 -13.37 -6.05
C VAL A 166 -11.23 -13.33 -5.32
N GLY A 167 -11.23 -13.05 -4.02
CA GLY A 167 -12.44 -13.11 -3.18
C GLY A 167 -12.59 -11.91 -2.26
N ARG A 168 -13.84 -11.68 -1.82
CA ARG A 168 -14.20 -10.70 -0.78
C ARG A 168 -13.85 -11.29 0.58
N SER A 169 -12.59 -11.20 0.96
CA SER A 169 -12.10 -11.78 2.21
C SER A 169 -10.96 -10.96 2.81
N TRP A 170 -10.71 -11.18 4.08
CA TRP A 170 -9.52 -10.74 4.77
C TRP A 170 -8.85 -11.94 5.45
N GLY A 171 -7.55 -11.86 5.69
CA GLY A 171 -6.84 -12.96 6.36
C GLY A 171 -5.52 -12.52 6.95
N LEU A 172 -5.06 -13.29 7.96
CA LEU A 172 -3.76 -13.08 8.59
C LEU A 172 -2.67 -13.62 7.66
N GLN A 173 -1.74 -12.74 7.24
CA GLN A 173 -0.65 -13.08 6.32
C GLN A 173 -1.09 -13.75 5.00
N ASN A 174 -2.37 -13.69 4.66
CA ASN A 174 -2.92 -14.35 3.48
C ASN A 174 -2.90 -13.41 2.26
N ARG A 175 -2.04 -13.72 1.29
CA ARG A 175 -1.85 -12.93 0.07
C ARG A 175 -2.96 -13.13 -0.97
N SER A 176 -3.81 -14.13 -0.83
CA SER A 176 -4.94 -14.37 -1.74
C SER A 176 -6.20 -13.58 -1.36
N CYS A 177 -6.22 -12.94 -0.18
CA CYS A 177 -7.33 -12.11 0.27
C CYS A 177 -7.29 -10.70 -0.32
N ALA A 178 -8.46 -10.08 -0.43
CA ALA A 178 -8.59 -8.67 -0.78
C ALA A 178 -7.90 -7.75 0.20
N ILE A 179 -7.96 -8.10 1.50
CA ILE A 179 -7.30 -7.39 2.57
C ILE A 179 -6.45 -8.39 3.37
N ARG A 180 -5.15 -8.13 3.42
CA ARG A 180 -4.21 -8.90 4.23
C ARG A 180 -3.88 -8.14 5.49
N ALA A 181 -4.15 -8.72 6.65
CA ALA A 181 -3.57 -8.26 7.90
C ALA A 181 -2.10 -8.76 7.95
N SER A 182 -1.19 -7.93 7.47
CA SER A 182 0.25 -8.26 7.42
C SER A 182 0.92 -8.13 8.78
N SER A 183 0.31 -7.38 9.69
CA SER A 183 0.61 -7.28 11.10
C SER A 183 -0.66 -6.81 11.83
N PRO A 184 -0.74 -6.91 13.18
CA PRO A 184 -1.93 -6.51 13.91
C PRO A 184 -2.19 -4.99 13.89
N ASP A 185 -1.23 -4.21 13.44
CA ASP A 185 -1.23 -2.75 13.45
C ASP A 185 -1.41 -2.11 12.07
N ARG A 186 -1.52 -2.92 11.00
CA ARG A 186 -1.76 -2.41 9.63
C ARG A 186 -2.43 -3.44 8.73
N PHE A 187 -3.18 -2.94 7.77
CA PHE A 187 -3.83 -3.74 6.76
C PHE A 187 -3.32 -3.36 5.37
N GLU A 188 -3.08 -4.35 4.55
CA GLU A 188 -2.69 -4.24 3.16
C GLU A 188 -3.91 -4.44 2.27
N PHE A 189 -4.41 -3.37 1.66
CA PHE A 189 -5.45 -3.46 0.63
C PHE A 189 -4.81 -3.88 -0.69
N ARG A 190 -5.24 -5.03 -1.24
CA ARG A 190 -4.55 -5.70 -2.34
C ARG A 190 -5.27 -5.62 -3.69
N CYS A 191 -6.54 -5.21 -3.71
CA CYS A 191 -7.33 -5.05 -4.95
C CYS A 191 -7.01 -3.77 -5.72
N VAL A 192 -5.77 -3.31 -5.65
CA VAL A 192 -5.30 -2.07 -6.26
C VAL A 192 -4.04 -2.34 -7.07
N ASP A 193 -3.92 -1.69 -8.20
CA ASP A 193 -2.78 -1.84 -9.10
C ASP A 193 -2.04 -0.53 -9.41
N SER A 194 -0.98 -0.64 -10.16
CA SER A 194 -0.08 0.48 -10.44
C SER A 194 -0.64 1.54 -11.38
N MET A 195 -1.85 1.35 -11.96
CA MET A 195 -2.55 2.35 -12.77
C MET A 195 -3.48 3.25 -11.97
N VAL A 196 -3.65 2.97 -10.67
CA VAL A 196 -4.55 3.69 -9.78
C VAL A 196 -4.24 5.18 -9.70
N ASN A 197 -5.27 6.00 -9.54
CA ASN A 197 -5.11 7.36 -9.04
C ASN A 197 -4.93 7.31 -7.52
N PRO A 198 -3.73 7.62 -6.97
CA PRO A 198 -3.44 7.44 -5.56
C PRO A 198 -4.30 8.35 -4.66
N TYR A 199 -4.65 9.55 -5.10
CA TYR A 199 -5.48 10.47 -4.32
C TYR A 199 -6.90 9.95 -4.15
N LEU A 200 -7.50 9.46 -5.24
CA LEU A 200 -8.85 8.86 -5.19
C LEU A 200 -8.87 7.59 -4.35
N MET A 201 -7.86 6.74 -4.50
CA MET A 201 -7.78 5.48 -3.77
C MET A 201 -7.66 5.70 -2.26
N GLN A 202 -6.77 6.58 -1.86
CA GLN A 202 -6.57 6.86 -0.43
C GLN A 202 -7.80 7.55 0.18
N SER A 203 -8.43 8.49 -0.54
CA SER A 203 -9.68 9.12 -0.10
C SER A 203 -10.79 8.09 0.08
N ALA A 204 -10.93 7.14 -0.84
CA ALA A 204 -11.92 6.08 -0.76
C ALA A 204 -11.66 5.11 0.39
N LEU A 205 -10.39 4.70 0.61
CA LEU A 205 -10.00 3.87 1.74
C LEU A 205 -10.29 4.55 3.07
N LEU A 206 -9.90 5.82 3.23
CA LEU A 206 -10.19 6.58 4.45
C LEU A 206 -11.69 6.70 4.69
N LYS A 207 -12.47 6.95 3.63
CA LYS A 207 -13.93 7.02 3.75
C LYS A 207 -14.53 5.67 4.13
N ALA A 208 -14.08 4.58 3.53
CA ALA A 208 -14.53 3.24 3.88
C ALA A 208 -14.21 2.89 5.34
N CYS A 209 -13.00 3.22 5.82
CA CYS A 209 -12.62 3.04 7.22
C CYS A 209 -13.48 3.91 8.16
N SER A 210 -13.73 5.17 7.81
CA SER A 210 -14.45 6.10 8.68
C SER A 210 -15.96 5.80 8.79
N ASP A 211 -16.57 5.30 7.73
CA ASP A 211 -17.99 4.95 7.71
C ASP A 211 -18.33 3.89 8.77
N VAL A 212 -17.41 3.01 9.03
CA VAL A 212 -17.62 1.85 9.89
C VAL A 212 -17.24 2.09 11.34
N LEU A 213 -16.41 3.08 11.63
CA LEU A 213 -16.18 3.50 13.01
C LEU A 213 -17.48 3.89 13.71
N ASN A 214 -18.44 4.44 12.94
CA ASN A 214 -19.79 4.75 13.46
C ASN A 214 -20.71 3.52 13.49
N ASN A 215 -20.59 2.60 12.54
CA ASN A 215 -21.50 1.47 12.35
C ASN A 215 -21.02 0.16 12.95
N LYS A 216 -19.75 0.06 13.38
CA LYS A 216 -19.14 -1.11 14.05
C LYS A 216 -19.39 -2.42 13.31
N ILE A 217 -19.14 -2.45 12.02
CA ILE A 217 -19.38 -3.63 11.17
C ILE A 217 -18.31 -4.70 11.42
N ASP A 218 -18.75 -5.90 11.80
CA ASP A 218 -17.87 -7.04 11.96
C ASP A 218 -17.39 -7.54 10.59
N PRO A 219 -16.09 -7.70 10.36
CA PRO A 219 -15.55 -8.25 9.12
C PRO A 219 -15.79 -9.75 8.95
N GLY A 220 -16.30 -10.44 9.95
CA GLY A 220 -16.33 -11.89 10.04
C GLY A 220 -14.94 -12.52 10.32
N PRO A 221 -14.85 -13.86 10.35
CA PRO A 221 -13.61 -14.55 10.63
C PRO A 221 -12.58 -14.36 9.50
N PRO A 222 -11.28 -14.43 9.81
CA PRO A 222 -10.23 -14.41 8.79
C PRO A 222 -10.29 -15.64 7.88
N GLU A 223 -9.99 -15.47 6.62
CA GLU A 223 -9.87 -16.56 5.66
C GLU A 223 -8.52 -17.26 5.83
N GLU A 224 -8.55 -18.56 6.10
CA GLU A 224 -7.36 -19.39 6.33
C GLU A 224 -6.89 -20.13 5.07
N ARG A 225 -7.75 -20.25 4.06
CA ARG A 225 -7.42 -20.93 2.81
C ARG A 225 -6.65 -19.99 1.86
N ASN A 226 -5.68 -20.54 1.16
CA ASN A 226 -5.02 -19.88 0.03
C ASN A 226 -5.69 -20.33 -1.28
N PHE A 227 -6.02 -19.36 -2.10
CA PHE A 227 -6.68 -19.56 -3.40
C PHE A 227 -5.69 -19.42 -4.55
#